data_b099c3518892643ccf93ca665dcda484
#
_entry.id   b099c3518892643ccf93ca665dcda484
#
_cell.length_a   1.000
_cell.length_b   1.000
_cell.length_c   1.000
_cell.angle_alpha   90.00
_cell.angle_beta   90.00
_cell.angle_gamma   90.00
#
_symmetry.space_group_name_H-M   'P 1'
#
loop_
_entity.id
_entity.type
_entity.pdbx_description
1 polymer ?
#
loop_
_entity_poly.entity_id
_entity_poly.type
_entity_poly.pdbx_seq_one_letter_code
_entity_poly.pdbx_strand_id
1 'polypeptide(L)'
;MEFRTPVIIDKSPFAIDPCERMLFVGSCFADNIGSRFVDDKFRATVNPFGVMYNPASILHTVERYIAAETAEVARTAVFTLGTNRVYILNETGEIVDNCQKRPQRLFTERSLSVDECAAYLRESIARLRNRRPDMRVILTVSPIRYAKYGFHGSAVSKATLLLAADEVARQTDACVYFPAYEIVCDELRDYRFYAPDMLHPSQQAVDYIWERFADTFFSSKTKAFMSEWLPIKAALNHRPFNPDSAEHRAFIEKTQQRVATLKAHYPELEI
;
A
#
# COMPACT_ATOMS: atom_id res chain seq x y z
N MET A 1 -14.06 17.98 -25.50
CA MET A 1 -12.96 17.12 -25.98
C MET A 1 -12.21 16.68 -24.75
N GLU A 2 -12.09 15.38 -24.53
CA GLU A 2 -11.31 14.84 -23.40
C GLU A 2 -9.88 14.56 -23.86
N PHE A 3 -8.90 15.00 -23.05
CA PHE A 3 -7.47 14.86 -23.38
C PHE A 3 -6.80 13.68 -22.66
N ARG A 4 -7.54 12.96 -21.84
CA ARG A 4 -7.05 11.74 -21.15
C ARG A 4 -8.17 10.71 -21.08
N THR A 5 -7.79 9.46 -20.93
CA THR A 5 -8.70 8.34 -20.69
C THR A 5 -8.63 7.96 -19.20
N PRO A 6 -9.64 8.33 -18.38
CA PRO A 6 -9.66 7.92 -16.97
C PRO A 6 -9.75 6.41 -16.85
N VAL A 7 -8.99 5.82 -15.94
CA VAL A 7 -9.13 4.42 -15.57
C VAL A 7 -10.43 4.25 -14.80
N ILE A 8 -11.33 3.42 -15.31
CA ILE A 8 -12.57 3.09 -14.62
C ILE A 8 -12.26 2.11 -13.49
N ILE A 9 -12.69 2.45 -12.28
CA ILE A 9 -12.53 1.59 -11.09
C ILE A 9 -13.93 1.23 -10.61
N ASP A 10 -14.21 -0.06 -10.55
CA ASP A 10 -15.48 -0.55 -10.05
C ASP A 10 -15.65 -0.21 -8.56
N LYS A 11 -16.90 0.00 -8.16
CA LYS A 11 -17.21 0.25 -6.75
C LYS A 11 -16.78 -0.94 -5.90
N SER A 12 -15.97 -0.67 -4.89
CA SER A 12 -15.54 -1.72 -3.95
C SER A 12 -16.74 -2.32 -3.20
N PRO A 13 -16.77 -3.66 -3.01
CA PRO A 13 -17.80 -4.32 -2.20
C PRO A 13 -17.66 -4.03 -0.69
N PHE A 14 -16.58 -3.40 -0.29
CA PHE A 14 -16.32 -2.98 1.10
C PHE A 14 -15.74 -1.57 1.14
N ALA A 15 -15.80 -0.97 2.31
CA ALA A 15 -15.20 0.33 2.57
C ALA A 15 -14.30 0.28 3.80
N ILE A 16 -13.27 1.12 3.83
CA ILE A 16 -12.35 1.32 4.95
C ILE A 16 -12.97 2.35 5.88
N ASP A 17 -13.08 1.99 7.16
CA ASP A 17 -13.61 2.86 8.22
C ASP A 17 -12.49 3.67 8.90
N PRO A 18 -12.82 4.79 9.60
CA PRO A 18 -11.83 5.58 10.32
C PRO A 18 -11.07 4.72 11.34
N CYS A 19 -9.78 4.99 11.53
CA CYS A 19 -8.91 4.30 12.48
C CYS A 19 -8.82 2.77 12.30
N GLU A 20 -9.24 2.25 11.15
CA GLU A 20 -9.18 0.81 10.87
C GLU A 20 -7.75 0.28 10.93
N ARG A 21 -7.58 -0.94 11.47
CA ARG A 21 -6.30 -1.64 11.44
C ARG A 21 -6.02 -2.16 10.03
N MET A 22 -4.90 -1.75 9.46
CA MET A 22 -4.49 -2.08 8.10
C MET A 22 -3.09 -2.66 8.06
N LEU A 23 -2.84 -3.53 7.08
CA LEU A 23 -1.53 -4.10 6.79
C LEU A 23 -1.14 -3.75 5.34
N PHE A 24 -0.01 -3.11 5.16
CA PHE A 24 0.57 -2.84 3.84
C PHE A 24 1.83 -3.69 3.67
N VAL A 25 1.85 -4.53 2.64
CA VAL A 25 3.02 -5.36 2.32
C VAL A 25 3.32 -5.26 0.84
N GLY A 26 4.57 -5.04 0.50
CA GLY A 26 5.01 -5.08 -0.88
C GLY A 26 6.14 -4.13 -1.21
N SER A 27 6.11 -3.59 -2.43
CA SER A 27 7.14 -2.70 -2.96
C SER A 27 7.19 -1.35 -2.22
N CYS A 28 8.15 -0.49 -2.58
CA CYS A 28 8.20 0.90 -2.09
C CYS A 28 6.88 1.66 -2.31
N PHE A 29 6.00 1.21 -3.19
CA PHE A 29 4.67 1.77 -3.34
C PHE A 29 3.77 1.48 -2.13
N ALA A 30 3.98 0.34 -1.43
CA ALA A 30 3.32 0.08 -0.14
C ALA A 30 3.74 1.12 0.91
N ASP A 31 5.02 1.49 0.95
CA ASP A 31 5.49 2.56 1.84
C ASP A 31 4.82 3.90 1.50
N ASN A 32 4.75 4.26 0.21
CA ASN A 32 4.17 5.53 -0.23
C ASN A 32 2.69 5.67 0.16
N ILE A 33 1.89 4.64 -0.04
CA ILE A 33 0.46 4.68 0.30
C ILE A 33 0.24 4.43 1.79
N GLY A 34 0.93 3.44 2.35
CA GLY A 34 0.79 3.07 3.77
C GLY A 34 1.19 4.18 4.72
N SER A 35 2.26 4.94 4.42
CA SER A 35 2.68 6.09 5.23
C SER A 35 1.60 7.16 5.33
N ARG A 36 0.78 7.36 4.27
CA ARG A 36 -0.35 8.29 4.33
C ARG A 36 -1.41 7.84 5.31
N PHE A 37 -1.68 6.54 5.37
CA PHE A 37 -2.60 6.00 6.37
C PHE A 37 -2.08 6.23 7.78
N VAL A 38 -0.77 6.01 8.03
CA VAL A 38 -0.14 6.31 9.33
C VAL A 38 -0.24 7.80 9.66
N ASP A 39 0.09 8.67 8.70
CA ASP A 39 0.02 10.13 8.85
C ASP A 39 -1.40 10.62 9.11
N ASP A 40 -2.39 9.95 8.51
CA ASP A 40 -3.80 10.25 8.67
C ASP A 40 -4.48 9.43 9.78
N LYS A 41 -3.66 8.88 10.69
CA LYS A 41 -4.09 8.29 11.95
C LYS A 41 -4.91 7.00 11.82
N PHE A 42 -4.76 6.28 10.71
CA PHE A 42 -5.17 4.89 10.66
C PHE A 42 -4.14 4.02 11.39
N ARG A 43 -4.59 2.91 11.96
CA ARG A 43 -3.70 1.95 12.64
C ARG A 43 -3.02 1.04 11.60
N ALA A 44 -2.17 1.63 10.78
CA ALA A 44 -1.53 0.96 9.66
C ALA A 44 -0.14 0.42 10.03
N THR A 45 0.08 -0.87 9.76
CA THR A 45 1.39 -1.53 9.78
C THR A 45 1.90 -1.59 8.34
N VAL A 46 3.07 -1.02 8.09
CA VAL A 46 3.62 -0.86 6.74
C VAL A 46 4.95 -1.60 6.64
N ASN A 47 5.05 -2.54 5.72
CA ASN A 47 6.27 -3.33 5.46
C ASN A 47 7.02 -3.73 6.74
N PRO A 48 6.37 -4.45 7.69
CA PRO A 48 6.91 -4.67 9.05
C PRO A 48 8.28 -5.37 9.08
N PHE A 49 8.65 -6.04 8.00
CA PHE A 49 9.93 -6.73 7.85
C PHE A 49 10.75 -6.24 6.66
N GLY A 50 10.45 -5.03 6.19
CA GLY A 50 11.07 -4.41 5.03
C GLY A 50 10.27 -4.61 3.74
N VAL A 51 10.74 -3.95 2.69
CA VAL A 51 10.09 -3.94 1.37
C VAL A 51 10.17 -5.32 0.72
N MET A 52 9.04 -5.80 0.21
CA MET A 52 8.89 -7.09 -0.46
C MET A 52 8.41 -6.88 -1.90
N TYR A 53 9.06 -7.50 -2.86
CA TYR A 53 8.80 -7.21 -4.27
C TYR A 53 7.94 -8.26 -4.98
N ASN A 54 7.89 -9.48 -4.47
CA ASN A 54 7.29 -10.62 -5.15
C ASN A 54 6.27 -11.36 -4.25
N PRO A 55 5.34 -12.12 -4.83
CA PRO A 55 4.29 -12.81 -4.08
C PRO A 55 4.81 -13.81 -3.03
N ALA A 56 5.94 -14.50 -3.25
CA ALA A 56 6.50 -15.42 -2.26
C ALA A 56 6.96 -14.68 -1.01
N SER A 57 7.69 -13.56 -1.18
CA SER A 57 8.13 -12.72 -0.05
C SER A 57 6.97 -12.06 0.68
N ILE A 58 5.84 -11.79 -0.02
CA ILE A 58 4.61 -11.34 0.64
C ILE A 58 4.06 -12.43 1.56
N LEU A 59 4.02 -13.69 1.11
CA LEU A 59 3.60 -14.81 1.95
C LEU A 59 4.49 -14.95 3.20
N HIS A 60 5.81 -14.94 3.05
CA HIS A 60 6.74 -15.00 4.18
C HIS A 60 6.50 -13.84 5.18
N THR A 61 6.23 -12.64 4.66
CA THR A 61 5.89 -11.49 5.51
C THR A 61 4.58 -11.70 6.25
N VAL A 62 3.56 -12.22 5.59
CA VAL A 62 2.25 -12.52 6.20
C VAL A 62 2.40 -13.56 7.31
N GLU A 63 3.14 -14.63 7.08
CA GLU A 63 3.40 -15.66 8.10
C GLU A 63 4.11 -15.10 9.32
N ARG A 64 5.15 -14.30 9.13
CA ARG A 64 5.87 -13.62 10.20
C ARG A 64 5.01 -12.61 10.94
N TYR A 65 4.18 -11.85 10.22
CA TYR A 65 3.24 -10.90 10.81
C TYR A 65 2.22 -11.61 11.69
N ILE A 66 1.61 -12.69 11.22
CA ILE A 66 0.66 -13.49 12.00
C ILE A 66 1.33 -14.11 13.25
N ALA A 67 2.57 -14.56 13.13
CA ALA A 67 3.32 -15.13 14.26
C ALA A 67 3.71 -14.08 15.31
N ALA A 68 3.96 -12.84 14.89
CA ALA A 68 4.34 -11.74 15.78
C ALA A 68 3.12 -11.05 16.41
N GLU A 69 1.95 -11.08 15.75
CA GLU A 69 0.75 -10.37 16.22
C GLU A 69 0.00 -11.21 17.26
N THR A 70 0.11 -10.80 18.50
CA THR A 70 -0.51 -11.51 19.63
C THR A 70 -1.94 -11.05 19.93
N ALA A 71 -2.34 -9.84 19.46
CA ALA A 71 -3.64 -9.26 19.76
C ALA A 71 -4.62 -9.43 18.58
N GLU A 72 -4.69 -8.46 17.72
CA GLU A 72 -5.67 -8.41 16.64
C GLU A 72 -5.00 -8.10 15.30
N VAL A 73 -5.04 -9.06 14.37
CA VAL A 73 -4.56 -8.83 12.99
C VAL A 73 -5.37 -7.75 12.28
N ALA A 74 -4.78 -7.12 11.30
CA ALA A 74 -5.44 -6.10 10.48
C ALA A 74 -6.76 -6.61 9.89
N ARG A 75 -7.70 -5.70 9.64
CA ARG A 75 -8.97 -6.01 8.98
C ARG A 75 -8.86 -5.91 7.46
N THR A 76 -8.04 -4.98 6.98
CA THR A 76 -7.76 -4.82 5.55
C THR A 76 -6.25 -4.92 5.30
N ALA A 77 -5.86 -5.78 4.35
CA ALA A 77 -4.49 -5.86 3.86
C ALA A 77 -4.40 -5.29 2.43
N VAL A 78 -3.31 -4.61 2.13
CA VAL A 78 -2.98 -4.08 0.80
C VAL A 78 -1.66 -4.70 0.35
N PHE A 79 -1.69 -5.48 -0.72
CA PHE A 79 -0.49 -6.08 -1.30
C PHE A 79 -0.09 -5.35 -2.57
N THR A 80 1.12 -4.78 -2.60
CA THR A 80 1.64 -4.04 -3.74
C THR A 80 2.71 -4.83 -4.47
N LEU A 81 2.34 -5.45 -5.59
CA LEU A 81 3.15 -6.40 -6.33
C LEU A 81 4.20 -5.68 -7.20
N GLY A 82 5.46 -5.91 -6.91
CA GLY A 82 6.58 -5.25 -7.61
C GLY A 82 7.06 -6.01 -8.84
N THR A 83 7.47 -7.26 -8.65
CA THR A 83 8.04 -8.14 -9.68
C THR A 83 7.66 -9.59 -9.41
N ASN A 84 7.69 -10.44 -10.46
CA ASN A 84 7.58 -11.89 -10.33
C ASN A 84 8.95 -12.58 -10.15
N ARG A 85 10.05 -11.81 -9.99
CA ARG A 85 11.39 -12.36 -9.80
C ARG A 85 11.64 -12.72 -8.35
N VAL A 86 12.23 -13.91 -8.15
CA VAL A 86 12.64 -14.42 -6.83
C VAL A 86 14.12 -14.81 -6.86
N TYR A 87 14.74 -14.77 -5.69
CA TYR A 87 16.09 -15.26 -5.47
C TYR A 87 16.02 -16.52 -4.62
N ILE A 88 16.65 -17.59 -5.11
CA ILE A 88 16.76 -18.88 -4.42
C ILE A 88 18.17 -18.98 -3.87
N LEU A 89 18.30 -19.21 -2.56
CA LEU A 89 19.60 -19.48 -1.96
C LEU A 89 20.06 -20.88 -2.38
N ASN A 90 21.19 -20.96 -3.11
CA ASN A 90 21.68 -22.23 -3.67
C ASN A 90 21.98 -23.31 -2.63
N GLU A 91 22.32 -22.90 -1.41
CA GLU A 91 22.62 -23.80 -0.30
C GLU A 91 21.40 -24.56 0.22
N THR A 92 20.25 -23.86 0.32
CA THR A 92 19.02 -24.42 0.91
C THR A 92 17.94 -24.73 -0.11
N GLY A 93 18.01 -24.14 -1.30
CA GLY A 93 16.97 -24.22 -2.31
C GLY A 93 15.72 -23.36 -1.99
N GLU A 94 15.78 -22.53 -0.93
CA GLU A 94 14.66 -21.70 -0.48
C GLU A 94 14.66 -20.33 -1.16
N ILE A 95 13.45 -19.81 -1.39
CA ILE A 95 13.28 -18.42 -1.82
C ILE A 95 13.59 -17.50 -0.64
N VAL A 96 14.47 -16.52 -0.88
CA VAL A 96 14.86 -15.52 0.11
C VAL A 96 14.21 -14.17 -0.20
N ASP A 97 13.80 -13.45 0.85
CA ASP A 97 13.18 -12.14 0.74
C ASP A 97 14.19 -11.05 0.38
N ASN A 98 15.43 -11.21 0.85
CA ASN A 98 16.52 -10.27 0.66
C ASN A 98 17.86 -11.01 0.59
N CYS A 99 18.68 -10.66 -0.38
CA CYS A 99 20.04 -11.23 -0.51
C CYS A 99 21.03 -10.65 0.52
N GLN A 100 20.66 -9.69 1.35
CA GLN A 100 21.47 -9.07 2.42
C GLN A 100 22.86 -8.61 1.96
N LYS A 101 22.95 -8.12 0.71
CA LYS A 101 24.22 -7.73 0.04
C LYS A 101 25.25 -8.86 -0.04
N ARG A 102 24.86 -10.12 0.17
CA ARG A 102 25.73 -11.29 -0.03
C ARG A 102 26.08 -11.44 -1.51
N PRO A 103 27.20 -12.10 -1.84
CA PRO A 103 27.63 -12.30 -3.23
C PRO A 103 26.54 -12.96 -4.08
N GLN A 104 26.29 -12.39 -5.27
CA GLN A 104 25.22 -12.84 -6.16
C GLN A 104 25.35 -14.33 -6.58
N ARG A 105 26.58 -14.87 -6.65
CA ARG A 105 26.83 -16.30 -6.95
C ARG A 105 26.20 -17.29 -5.98
N LEU A 106 25.77 -16.83 -4.80
CA LEU A 106 25.09 -17.67 -3.80
C LEU A 106 23.62 -17.87 -4.11
N PHE A 107 23.09 -17.16 -5.09
CA PHE A 107 21.67 -17.15 -5.40
C PHE A 107 21.44 -17.48 -6.87
N THR A 108 20.37 -18.21 -7.12
CA THR A 108 19.79 -18.38 -8.46
C THR A 108 18.58 -17.49 -8.58
N GLU A 109 18.53 -16.66 -9.62
CA GLU A 109 17.38 -15.81 -9.92
C GLU A 109 16.41 -16.56 -10.85
N ARG A 110 15.11 -16.52 -10.53
CA ARG A 110 14.04 -17.17 -11.30
C ARG A 110 12.83 -16.25 -11.43
N SER A 111 12.08 -16.40 -12.53
CA SER A 111 10.75 -15.82 -12.67
C SER A 111 9.71 -16.82 -12.18
N LEU A 112 8.74 -16.37 -11.37
CA LEU A 112 7.53 -17.11 -11.06
C LEU A 112 6.58 -17.06 -12.26
N SER A 113 5.85 -18.15 -12.51
CA SER A 113 4.73 -18.18 -13.45
C SER A 113 3.51 -17.43 -12.90
N VAL A 114 2.47 -17.27 -13.72
CA VAL A 114 1.17 -16.72 -13.29
C VAL A 114 0.58 -17.59 -12.18
N ASP A 115 0.55 -18.90 -12.37
CA ASP A 115 -0.03 -19.86 -11.42
C ASP A 115 0.71 -19.86 -10.08
N GLU A 116 2.07 -19.79 -10.11
CA GLU A 116 2.86 -19.69 -8.89
C GLU A 116 2.59 -18.37 -8.15
N CYS A 117 2.53 -17.24 -8.86
CA CYS A 117 2.19 -15.95 -8.26
C CYS A 117 0.79 -15.99 -7.63
N ALA A 118 -0.21 -16.51 -8.34
CA ALA A 118 -1.57 -16.65 -7.86
C ALA A 118 -1.65 -17.58 -6.64
N ALA A 119 -0.91 -18.70 -6.64
CA ALA A 119 -0.85 -19.62 -5.50
C ALA A 119 -0.32 -18.94 -4.23
N TYR A 120 0.80 -18.21 -4.32
CA TYR A 120 1.35 -17.45 -3.18
C TYR A 120 0.39 -16.39 -2.65
N LEU A 121 -0.32 -15.69 -3.54
CA LEU A 121 -1.31 -14.68 -3.15
C LEU A 121 -2.51 -15.32 -2.46
N ARG A 122 -3.07 -16.42 -3.02
CA ARG A 122 -4.17 -17.17 -2.39
C ARG A 122 -3.79 -17.69 -1.01
N GLU A 123 -2.60 -18.26 -0.86
CA GLU A 123 -2.10 -18.74 0.43
C GLU A 123 -1.95 -17.58 1.44
N SER A 124 -1.41 -16.44 1.02
CA SER A 124 -1.30 -15.25 1.87
C SER A 124 -2.67 -14.80 2.38
N ILE A 125 -3.67 -14.77 1.50
CA ILE A 125 -5.04 -14.40 1.85
C ILE A 125 -5.66 -15.44 2.79
N ALA A 126 -5.47 -16.72 2.52
CA ALA A 126 -5.99 -17.81 3.35
C ALA A 126 -5.40 -17.77 4.77
N ARG A 127 -4.09 -17.55 4.91
CA ARG A 127 -3.40 -17.40 6.22
C ARG A 127 -3.98 -16.25 7.04
N LEU A 128 -4.18 -15.10 6.43
CA LEU A 128 -4.79 -13.95 7.11
C LEU A 128 -6.23 -14.23 7.51
N ARG A 129 -7.03 -14.82 6.62
CA ARG A 129 -8.46 -15.14 6.88
C ARG A 129 -8.63 -16.23 7.92
N ASN A 130 -7.70 -17.16 8.05
CA ASN A 130 -7.71 -18.15 9.13
C ASN A 130 -7.55 -17.49 10.52
N ARG A 131 -6.86 -16.35 10.60
CA ARG A 131 -6.73 -15.57 11.84
C ARG A 131 -7.87 -14.59 12.02
N ARG A 132 -8.40 -14.04 10.91
CA ARG A 132 -9.49 -13.07 10.90
C ARG A 132 -10.43 -13.36 9.72
N PRO A 133 -11.56 -14.05 9.94
CA PRO A 133 -12.46 -14.47 8.85
C PRO A 133 -13.06 -13.33 8.02
N ASP A 134 -13.24 -12.13 8.60
CA ASP A 134 -13.71 -10.92 7.91
C ASP A 134 -12.60 -10.09 7.25
N MET A 135 -11.37 -10.64 7.15
CA MET A 135 -10.25 -10.01 6.46
C MET A 135 -10.58 -9.71 5.00
N ARG A 136 -10.20 -8.51 4.57
CA ARG A 136 -10.36 -8.02 3.19
C ARG A 136 -8.98 -7.72 2.61
N VAL A 137 -8.80 -7.99 1.33
CA VAL A 137 -7.51 -7.78 0.67
C VAL A 137 -7.69 -6.92 -0.56
N ILE A 138 -6.81 -5.94 -0.72
CA ILE A 138 -6.66 -5.12 -1.92
C ILE A 138 -5.34 -5.53 -2.58
N LEU A 139 -5.43 -6.08 -3.78
CA LEU A 139 -4.25 -6.34 -4.62
C LEU A 139 -4.02 -5.16 -5.55
N THR A 140 -2.77 -4.79 -5.75
CA THR A 140 -2.40 -3.80 -6.76
C THR A 140 -1.03 -4.12 -7.35
N VAL A 141 -0.86 -3.90 -8.63
CA VAL A 141 0.47 -3.96 -9.25
C VAL A 141 1.13 -2.59 -9.12
N SER A 142 2.32 -2.58 -8.53
CA SER A 142 3.09 -1.36 -8.32
C SER A 142 3.45 -0.68 -9.65
N PRO A 143 3.26 0.63 -9.77
CA PRO A 143 3.64 1.38 -10.97
C PRO A 143 5.17 1.61 -11.11
N ILE A 144 5.97 1.12 -10.16
CA ILE A 144 7.43 1.26 -10.22
C ILE A 144 7.99 0.41 -11.34
N ARG A 145 8.92 0.98 -12.12
CA ARG A 145 9.60 0.32 -13.24
C ARG A 145 10.91 -0.31 -12.77
N TYR A 146 11.25 -1.48 -13.30
CA TYR A 146 12.48 -2.20 -12.92
C TYR A 146 13.50 -2.18 -14.07
N ALA A 147 14.44 -1.22 -14.02
CA ALA A 147 15.48 -1.09 -15.05
C ALA A 147 16.48 -2.27 -15.08
N LYS A 148 16.67 -2.95 -13.95
CA LYS A 148 17.61 -4.11 -13.85
C LYS A 148 17.36 -5.18 -14.89
N TYR A 149 16.10 -5.40 -15.27
CA TYR A 149 15.72 -6.44 -16.23
C TYR A 149 15.48 -5.91 -17.65
N GLY A 150 15.81 -4.64 -17.88
CA GLY A 150 15.36 -3.90 -19.04
C GLY A 150 13.85 -3.64 -19.02
N PHE A 151 13.39 -2.70 -19.82
CA PHE A 151 11.97 -2.34 -19.81
C PHE A 151 11.06 -3.43 -20.37
N HIS A 152 11.55 -4.24 -21.32
CA HIS A 152 10.82 -5.42 -21.78
C HIS A 152 10.65 -6.45 -20.66
N GLY A 153 11.73 -6.82 -19.97
CA GLY A 153 11.66 -7.76 -18.83
C GLY A 153 10.78 -7.24 -17.69
N SER A 154 10.80 -5.92 -17.42
CA SER A 154 9.89 -5.28 -16.48
C SER A 154 8.43 -5.40 -16.92
N ALA A 155 8.13 -5.15 -18.21
CA ALA A 155 6.78 -5.27 -18.76
C ALA A 155 6.24 -6.71 -18.68
N VAL A 156 7.06 -7.71 -19.05
CA VAL A 156 6.69 -9.13 -18.93
C VAL A 156 6.42 -9.51 -17.47
N SER A 157 7.25 -9.05 -16.53
CA SER A 157 7.04 -9.27 -15.10
C SER A 157 5.71 -8.65 -14.62
N LYS A 158 5.40 -7.42 -15.05
CA LYS A 158 4.12 -6.76 -14.71
C LYS A 158 2.93 -7.51 -15.31
N ALA A 159 3.01 -7.95 -16.55
CA ALA A 159 1.95 -8.74 -17.19
C ALA A 159 1.66 -10.04 -16.41
N THR A 160 2.70 -10.75 -15.94
CA THR A 160 2.54 -11.94 -15.08
C THR A 160 1.80 -11.60 -13.79
N LEU A 161 2.18 -10.49 -13.13
CA LEU A 161 1.54 -10.08 -11.88
C LEU A 161 0.10 -9.59 -12.08
N LEU A 162 -0.18 -8.91 -13.19
CA LEU A 162 -1.54 -8.47 -13.55
C LEU A 162 -2.47 -9.66 -13.75
N LEU A 163 -2.04 -10.67 -14.51
CA LEU A 163 -2.81 -11.89 -14.74
C LEU A 163 -3.06 -12.64 -13.41
N ALA A 164 -2.03 -12.79 -12.58
CA ALA A 164 -2.19 -13.46 -11.27
C ALA A 164 -3.10 -12.69 -10.33
N ALA A 165 -2.99 -11.36 -10.25
CA ALA A 165 -3.82 -10.52 -9.39
C ALA A 165 -5.29 -10.53 -9.85
N ASP A 166 -5.55 -10.45 -11.16
CA ASP A 166 -6.88 -10.53 -11.75
C ASP A 166 -7.55 -11.88 -11.46
N GLU A 167 -6.81 -12.98 -11.65
CA GLU A 167 -7.31 -14.33 -11.34
C GLU A 167 -7.70 -14.45 -9.85
N VAL A 168 -6.83 -14.03 -8.94
CA VAL A 168 -7.07 -14.12 -7.50
C VAL A 168 -8.23 -13.23 -7.07
N ALA A 169 -8.31 -11.99 -7.58
CA ALA A 169 -9.39 -11.07 -7.25
C ALA A 169 -10.76 -11.59 -7.72
N ARG A 170 -10.82 -12.23 -8.90
CA ARG A 170 -12.08 -12.81 -9.41
C ARG A 170 -12.53 -14.06 -8.66
N GLN A 171 -11.60 -14.83 -8.10
CA GLN A 171 -11.87 -16.10 -7.45
C GLN A 171 -12.07 -16.00 -5.93
N THR A 172 -11.87 -14.81 -5.35
CA THR A 172 -11.84 -14.63 -3.89
C THR A 172 -12.75 -13.48 -3.47
N ASP A 173 -13.90 -13.76 -2.88
CA ASP A 173 -14.91 -12.75 -2.48
C ASP A 173 -14.38 -11.63 -1.58
N ALA A 174 -13.33 -11.89 -0.81
CA ALA A 174 -12.73 -10.91 0.10
C ALA A 174 -11.56 -10.14 -0.55
N CYS A 175 -11.34 -10.28 -1.85
CA CYS A 175 -10.22 -9.71 -2.58
C CYS A 175 -10.70 -8.83 -3.72
N VAL A 176 -10.09 -7.65 -3.86
CA VAL A 176 -10.34 -6.73 -4.99
C VAL A 176 -9.02 -6.28 -5.59
N TYR A 177 -9.05 -5.94 -6.87
CA TYR A 177 -7.91 -5.32 -7.56
C TYR A 177 -8.06 -3.80 -7.60
N PHE A 178 -7.00 -3.06 -7.26
CA PHE A 178 -6.91 -1.62 -7.42
C PHE A 178 -5.88 -1.28 -8.51
N PRO A 179 -6.25 -0.57 -9.59
CA PRO A 179 -5.43 -0.43 -10.80
C PRO A 179 -4.39 0.70 -10.70
N ALA A 180 -3.50 0.68 -9.69
CA ALA A 180 -2.48 1.71 -9.54
C ALA A 180 -1.47 1.72 -10.69
N TYR A 181 -1.15 0.55 -11.27
CA TYR A 181 -0.25 0.43 -12.42
C TYR A 181 -0.89 1.10 -13.65
N GLU A 182 -2.15 0.82 -13.94
CA GLU A 182 -2.89 1.35 -15.07
C GLU A 182 -3.10 2.87 -14.94
N ILE A 183 -3.35 3.36 -13.73
CA ILE A 183 -3.46 4.81 -13.49
C ILE A 183 -2.19 5.53 -13.97
N VAL A 184 -1.00 5.01 -13.66
CA VAL A 184 0.25 5.66 -14.09
C VAL A 184 0.51 5.43 -15.58
N CYS A 185 0.29 4.20 -16.10
CA CYS A 185 0.66 3.84 -17.46
C CYS A 185 -0.32 4.35 -18.52
N ASP A 186 -1.60 4.48 -18.19
CA ASP A 186 -2.65 4.85 -19.13
C ASP A 186 -3.26 6.22 -18.84
N GLU A 187 -3.72 6.48 -17.62
CA GLU A 187 -4.39 7.72 -17.29
C GLU A 187 -3.40 8.91 -17.19
N LEU A 188 -2.29 8.74 -16.50
CA LEU A 188 -1.25 9.77 -16.35
C LEU A 188 -0.27 9.81 -17.53
N ARG A 189 0.15 8.69 -18.05
CA ARG A 189 0.88 8.41 -19.29
C ARG A 189 1.88 9.49 -19.78
N ASP A 190 2.64 10.09 -18.85
CA ASP A 190 3.61 11.13 -19.18
C ASP A 190 4.82 11.03 -18.23
N TYR A 191 6.02 11.31 -18.74
CA TYR A 191 7.25 11.25 -17.95
C TYR A 191 7.28 12.24 -16.77
N ARG A 192 6.53 13.34 -16.80
CA ARG A 192 6.41 14.30 -15.68
C ARG A 192 5.82 13.68 -14.42
N PHE A 193 5.13 12.54 -14.54
CA PHE A 193 4.58 11.78 -13.42
C PHE A 193 5.54 10.75 -12.83
N TYR A 194 6.76 10.71 -13.32
CA TYR A 194 7.87 9.96 -12.73
C TYR A 194 8.78 10.89 -11.93
N ALA A 195 9.43 10.32 -10.91
CA ALA A 195 10.51 10.97 -10.18
C ALA A 195 11.76 11.16 -11.09
N PRO A 196 12.78 11.93 -10.68
CA PRO A 196 13.97 12.16 -11.51
C PRO A 196 14.71 10.90 -11.96
N ASP A 197 14.54 9.77 -11.28
CA ASP A 197 15.12 8.48 -11.67
C ASP A 197 14.38 7.80 -12.84
N MET A 198 13.23 8.32 -13.26
CA MET A 198 12.38 7.77 -14.32
C MET A 198 11.87 6.35 -14.04
N LEU A 199 11.92 5.91 -12.79
CA LEU A 199 11.49 4.57 -12.34
C LEU A 199 10.35 4.63 -11.35
N HIS A 200 10.43 5.51 -10.37
CA HIS A 200 9.41 5.71 -9.35
C HIS A 200 8.37 6.75 -9.77
N PRO A 201 7.10 6.58 -9.41
CA PRO A 201 6.11 7.64 -9.55
C PRO A 201 6.55 8.91 -8.80
N SER A 202 6.29 10.08 -9.38
CA SER A 202 6.49 11.35 -8.69
C SER A 202 5.52 11.50 -7.52
N GLN A 203 5.79 12.44 -6.61
CA GLN A 203 4.89 12.76 -5.50
C GLN A 203 3.49 13.12 -6.02
N GLN A 204 3.42 13.89 -7.10
CA GLN A 204 2.14 14.26 -7.73
C GLN A 204 1.35 13.05 -8.23
N ALA A 205 2.04 12.05 -8.80
CA ALA A 205 1.39 10.81 -9.23
C ALA A 205 0.90 9.99 -8.02
N VAL A 206 1.69 9.92 -6.94
CA VAL A 206 1.30 9.26 -5.70
C VAL A 206 0.10 9.96 -5.06
N ASP A 207 0.05 11.31 -5.08
CA ASP A 207 -1.08 12.10 -4.58
C ASP A 207 -2.35 11.78 -5.36
N TYR A 208 -2.26 11.73 -6.68
CA TYR A 208 -3.38 11.38 -7.54
C TYR A 208 -3.90 9.95 -7.31
N ILE A 209 -2.97 8.98 -7.21
CA ILE A 209 -3.35 7.59 -6.91
C ILE A 209 -4.03 7.50 -5.53
N TRP A 210 -3.54 8.26 -4.54
CA TRP A 210 -4.16 8.34 -3.22
C TRP A 210 -5.60 8.86 -3.29
N GLU A 211 -5.87 9.91 -4.04
CA GLU A 211 -7.23 10.44 -4.24
C GLU A 211 -8.14 9.37 -4.85
N ARG A 212 -7.68 8.68 -5.90
CA ARG A 212 -8.41 7.59 -6.54
C ARG A 212 -8.67 6.43 -5.58
N PHE A 213 -7.68 6.08 -4.74
CA PHE A 213 -7.80 5.04 -3.72
C PHE A 213 -8.84 5.45 -2.66
N ALA A 214 -8.75 6.67 -2.13
CA ALA A 214 -9.67 7.19 -1.14
C ALA A 214 -11.12 7.25 -1.68
N ASP A 215 -11.30 7.65 -2.93
CA ASP A 215 -12.62 7.67 -3.56
C ASP A 215 -13.22 6.27 -3.72
N THR A 216 -12.39 5.27 -3.98
CA THR A 216 -12.82 3.89 -4.18
C THR A 216 -13.16 3.20 -2.86
N PHE A 217 -12.33 3.41 -1.82
CA PHE A 217 -12.38 2.58 -0.62
C PHE A 217 -12.85 3.29 0.65
N PHE A 218 -12.80 4.61 0.72
CA PHE A 218 -13.20 5.29 1.96
C PHE A 218 -14.72 5.30 2.13
N SER A 219 -15.18 4.88 3.34
CA SER A 219 -16.56 5.02 3.71
C SER A 219 -16.96 6.50 3.83
N SER A 220 -18.25 6.80 3.84
CA SER A 220 -18.73 8.16 4.13
C SER A 220 -18.25 8.66 5.49
N LYS A 221 -18.13 7.77 6.47
CA LYS A 221 -17.57 8.07 7.80
C LYS A 221 -16.10 8.43 7.70
N THR A 222 -15.32 7.71 6.91
CA THR A 222 -13.91 8.01 6.69
C THR A 222 -13.71 9.33 5.96
N LYS A 223 -14.54 9.63 4.96
CA LYS A 223 -14.50 10.93 4.28
C LYS A 223 -14.84 12.08 5.22
N ALA A 224 -15.82 11.90 6.12
CA ALA A 224 -16.13 12.85 7.18
C ALA A 224 -14.97 13.02 8.17
N PHE A 225 -14.42 11.92 8.67
CA PHE A 225 -13.21 11.94 9.53
C PHE A 225 -12.05 12.70 8.87
N MET A 226 -11.74 12.42 7.61
CA MET A 226 -10.67 13.11 6.88
C MET A 226 -10.94 14.62 6.75
N SER A 227 -12.19 15.03 6.53
CA SER A 227 -12.54 16.45 6.45
C SER A 227 -12.34 17.20 7.78
N GLU A 228 -12.50 16.51 8.91
CA GLU A 228 -12.22 17.05 10.24
C GLU A 228 -10.72 16.97 10.60
N TRP A 229 -10.05 15.87 10.24
CA TRP A 229 -8.65 15.60 10.56
C TRP A 229 -7.67 16.48 9.80
N LEU A 230 -7.82 16.62 8.46
CA LEU A 230 -6.83 17.32 7.62
C LEU A 230 -6.53 18.76 8.08
N PRO A 231 -7.52 19.59 8.46
CA PRO A 231 -7.25 20.92 9.02
C PRO A 231 -6.53 20.86 10.39
N ILE A 232 -6.76 19.83 11.20
CA ILE A 232 -6.05 19.63 12.48
C ILE A 232 -4.60 19.23 12.20
N LYS A 233 -4.38 18.27 11.30
CA LYS A 233 -3.05 17.85 10.85
C LYS A 233 -2.24 19.03 10.32
N ALA A 234 -2.84 19.89 9.51
CA ALA A 234 -2.19 21.10 9.01
C ALA A 234 -1.81 22.06 10.14
N ALA A 235 -2.71 22.24 11.13
CA ALA A 235 -2.45 23.09 12.29
C ALA A 235 -1.35 22.53 13.20
N LEU A 236 -1.29 21.21 13.41
CA LEU A 236 -0.24 20.55 14.19
C LEU A 236 1.15 20.64 13.53
N ASN A 237 1.19 20.65 12.19
CA ASN A 237 2.42 20.76 11.41
C ASN A 237 2.85 22.22 11.16
N HIS A 238 2.04 23.19 11.59
CA HIS A 238 2.36 24.62 11.41
C HIS A 238 3.59 25.01 12.21
N ARG A 239 4.56 25.66 11.54
CA ARG A 239 5.76 26.21 12.15
C ARG A 239 5.59 27.73 12.28
N PRO A 240 5.42 28.28 13.48
CA PRO A 240 5.23 29.71 13.68
C PRO A 240 6.54 30.49 13.48
N PHE A 241 6.44 31.73 13.01
CA PHE A 241 7.56 32.67 13.02
C PHE A 241 7.94 33.12 14.44
N ASN A 242 6.94 33.28 15.33
CA ASN A 242 7.12 33.62 16.72
C ASN A 242 6.41 32.64 17.64
N PRO A 243 7.09 31.58 18.15
CA PRO A 243 6.49 30.56 19.00
C PRO A 243 5.93 31.09 20.32
N ASP A 244 6.49 32.20 20.83
CA ASP A 244 6.12 32.75 22.14
C ASP A 244 5.02 33.83 22.08
N SER A 245 4.45 34.06 20.90
CA SER A 245 3.40 35.05 20.74
C SER A 245 2.07 34.61 21.39
N ALA A 246 1.26 35.59 21.83
CA ALA A 246 -0.07 35.32 22.38
C ALA A 246 -0.99 34.67 21.33
N GLU A 247 -0.86 35.10 20.08
CA GLU A 247 -1.61 34.56 18.93
C GLU A 247 -1.29 33.09 18.71
N HIS A 248 -0.01 32.72 18.79
CA HIS A 248 0.39 31.31 18.63
C HIS A 248 -0.13 30.45 19.78
N ARG A 249 -0.08 30.94 21.03
CA ARG A 249 -0.66 30.19 22.17
C ARG A 249 -2.16 29.96 22.00
N ALA A 250 -2.91 30.98 21.60
CA ALA A 250 -4.34 30.86 21.33
C ALA A 250 -4.62 29.89 20.16
N PHE A 251 -3.79 29.89 19.11
CA PHE A 251 -3.88 28.94 17.99
C PHE A 251 -3.67 27.50 18.45
N ILE A 252 -2.65 27.24 19.27
CA ILE A 252 -2.38 25.89 19.83
C ILE A 252 -3.54 25.42 20.72
N GLU A 253 -4.04 26.28 21.60
CA GLU A 253 -5.17 25.95 22.48
C GLU A 253 -6.41 25.56 21.67
N LYS A 254 -6.76 26.34 20.64
CA LYS A 254 -7.86 26.04 19.74
C LYS A 254 -7.63 24.70 18.99
N THR A 255 -6.40 24.42 18.59
CA THR A 255 -6.04 23.16 17.92
C THR A 255 -6.21 21.99 18.87
N GLN A 256 -5.76 22.10 20.12
CA GLN A 256 -5.94 21.06 21.15
C GLN A 256 -7.42 20.80 21.46
N GLN A 257 -8.26 21.82 21.51
CA GLN A 257 -9.70 21.67 21.66
C GLN A 257 -10.32 20.88 20.51
N ARG A 258 -9.90 21.15 19.25
CA ARG A 258 -10.35 20.40 18.08
C ARG A 258 -9.90 18.94 18.14
N VAL A 259 -8.66 18.68 18.57
CA VAL A 259 -8.13 17.32 18.79
C VAL A 259 -9.00 16.59 19.83
N ALA A 260 -9.31 17.24 20.96
CA ALA A 260 -10.14 16.63 21.99
C ALA A 260 -11.57 16.30 21.51
N THR A 261 -12.16 17.20 20.71
CA THR A 261 -13.47 16.96 20.07
C THR A 261 -13.40 15.76 19.11
N LEU A 262 -12.37 15.71 18.27
CA LEU A 262 -12.21 14.61 17.32
C LEU A 262 -12.02 13.27 18.03
N LYS A 263 -11.22 13.23 19.11
CA LYS A 263 -11.03 12.02 19.94
C LYS A 263 -12.34 11.56 20.61
N ALA A 264 -13.21 12.47 20.97
CA ALA A 264 -14.52 12.11 21.54
C ALA A 264 -15.43 11.45 20.50
N HIS A 265 -15.34 11.86 19.20
CA HIS A 265 -16.07 11.25 18.11
C HIS A 265 -15.45 9.92 17.63
N TYR A 266 -14.12 9.79 17.74
CA TYR A 266 -13.35 8.62 17.29
C TYR A 266 -12.46 8.12 18.44
N PRO A 267 -13.00 7.32 19.38
CA PRO A 267 -12.26 6.88 20.58
C PRO A 267 -11.00 6.06 20.29
N GLU A 268 -10.92 5.42 19.11
CA GLU A 268 -9.77 4.64 18.66
C GLU A 268 -8.64 5.49 18.06
N LEU A 269 -8.82 6.83 18.00
CA LEU A 269 -7.87 7.75 17.40
C LEU A 269 -6.66 7.97 18.31
N GLU A 270 -5.48 7.61 17.82
CA GLU A 270 -4.20 7.81 18.48
C GLU A 270 -3.49 9.05 17.91
N ILE A 271 -3.39 10.14 18.72
CA ILE A 271 -2.69 11.39 18.38
C ILE A 271 -1.70 11.71 19.48
#